data_34496c97d705b73f76e33b5b74651203
#
_entry.id   34496c97d705b73f76e33b5b74651203
#
_cell.length_a   1.000
_cell.length_b   1.000
_cell.length_c   1.000
_cell.angle_alpha   90.00
_cell.angle_beta   90.00
_cell.angle_gamma   90.00
#
_symmetry.space_group_name_H-M   'P 1'
#
loop_
_entity.id
_entity.type
_entity.pdbx_description
1 polymer ?
#
loop_
_entity_poly.entity_id
_entity_poly.type
_entity_poly.pdbx_seq_one_letter_code
_entity_poly.pdbx_strand_id
1 'polypeptide(L)'
;MLSYKGVLYKKHLLGGVAKGAFSESDAEAKFNKWMTEKESKIAAKVSRLATDAKNAEKAALAAETKVKEDRAAAIAEKKAAAEAAAAEAAAQAAAEEGAEAAETPAE
;
A
#
# COMPACT_ATOMS: atom_id res chain seq x y z
N MET A 1 -12.27 20.40 -25.62
CA MET A 1 -13.07 19.19 -25.90
C MET A 1 -12.90 18.66 -27.32
N LEU A 2 -12.98 19.47 -28.36
CA LEU A 2 -12.77 19.08 -29.76
C LEU A 2 -11.37 18.51 -30.03
N SER A 3 -10.35 19.10 -29.42
CA SER A 3 -8.96 18.60 -29.50
C SER A 3 -8.79 17.21 -28.90
N TYR A 4 -9.47 16.92 -27.80
CA TYR A 4 -9.43 15.61 -27.15
C TYR A 4 -10.04 14.51 -28.02
N LYS A 5 -11.16 14.80 -28.67
CA LYS A 5 -11.83 13.85 -29.58
C LYS A 5 -11.16 13.71 -30.96
N GLY A 6 -10.15 14.50 -31.23
CA GLY A 6 -9.43 14.44 -32.50
C GLY A 6 -10.12 15.16 -33.67
N VAL A 7 -11.18 15.90 -33.41
CA VAL A 7 -11.95 16.62 -34.46
C VAL A 7 -11.08 17.66 -35.16
N LEU A 8 -10.26 18.38 -34.40
CA LEU A 8 -9.32 19.37 -34.97
C LEU A 8 -8.25 18.72 -35.83
N TYR A 9 -7.73 17.57 -35.42
CA TYR A 9 -6.75 16.80 -36.18
C TYR A 9 -7.37 16.24 -37.49
N LYS A 10 -8.59 15.72 -37.42
CA LYS A 10 -9.35 15.26 -38.59
C LYS A 10 -9.60 16.40 -39.55
N LYS A 11 -9.97 17.57 -39.08
CA LYS A 11 -10.13 18.79 -39.89
C LYS A 11 -8.84 19.17 -40.58
N HIS A 12 -7.71 19.10 -39.87
CA HIS A 12 -6.40 19.38 -40.43
C HIS A 12 -6.03 18.38 -41.57
N LEU A 13 -6.27 17.07 -41.34
CA LEU A 13 -6.04 16.04 -42.34
C LEU A 13 -6.93 16.21 -43.60
N LEU A 14 -8.20 16.52 -43.41
CA LEU A 14 -9.11 16.82 -44.55
C LEU A 14 -8.67 18.08 -45.29
N GLY A 15 -8.16 19.09 -44.61
CA GLY A 15 -7.57 20.27 -45.25
C GLY A 15 -6.33 19.93 -46.09
N GLY A 16 -5.52 18.98 -45.64
CA GLY A 16 -4.38 18.44 -46.40
C GLY A 16 -4.81 17.66 -47.61
N VAL A 17 -5.89 16.89 -47.54
CA VAL A 17 -6.51 16.20 -48.72
C VAL A 17 -6.99 17.20 -49.73
N ALA A 18 -7.70 18.24 -49.31
CA ALA A 18 -8.18 19.32 -50.18
C ALA A 18 -7.05 20.07 -50.88
N LYS A 19 -5.89 20.20 -50.25
CA LYS A 19 -4.67 20.79 -50.83
C LYS A 19 -3.85 19.83 -51.70
N GLY A 20 -4.25 18.55 -51.78
CA GLY A 20 -3.55 17.54 -52.58
C GLY A 20 -2.27 16.99 -51.93
N ALA A 21 -2.04 17.19 -50.64
CA ALA A 21 -0.85 16.70 -49.92
C ALA A 21 -0.84 15.17 -49.76
N PHE A 22 -2.00 14.54 -49.60
CA PHE A 22 -2.19 13.09 -49.48
C PHE A 22 -3.64 12.70 -49.81
N SER A 23 -3.89 11.40 -50.00
CA SER A 23 -5.22 10.87 -50.33
C SER A 23 -6.12 10.80 -49.07
N GLU A 24 -7.44 10.68 -49.31
CA GLU A 24 -8.43 10.54 -48.26
C GLU A 24 -8.22 9.26 -47.45
N SER A 25 -7.84 8.15 -48.07
CA SER A 25 -7.49 6.89 -47.40
C SER A 25 -6.27 7.04 -46.49
N ASP A 26 -5.26 7.79 -46.94
CA ASP A 26 -4.08 8.11 -46.10
C ASP A 26 -4.43 9.00 -44.91
N ALA A 27 -5.35 9.94 -45.07
CA ALA A 27 -5.86 10.77 -43.99
C ALA A 27 -6.59 9.95 -42.93
N GLU A 28 -7.43 9.01 -43.34
CA GLU A 28 -8.10 8.08 -42.41
C GLU A 28 -7.12 7.14 -41.72
N ALA A 29 -6.13 6.60 -42.40
CA ALA A 29 -5.10 5.76 -41.84
C ALA A 29 -4.29 6.52 -40.78
N LYS A 30 -3.90 7.75 -41.04
CA LYS A 30 -3.21 8.62 -40.09
C LYS A 30 -4.07 8.95 -38.86
N PHE A 31 -5.34 9.22 -39.05
CA PHE A 31 -6.28 9.49 -37.97
C PHE A 31 -6.48 8.27 -37.06
N ASN A 32 -6.71 7.09 -37.66
CA ASN A 32 -6.87 5.84 -36.95
C ASN A 32 -5.62 5.46 -36.14
N LYS A 33 -4.44 5.65 -36.75
CA LYS A 33 -3.16 5.46 -36.07
C LYS A 33 -3.02 6.37 -34.85
N TRP A 34 -3.32 7.65 -35.01
CA TRP A 34 -3.29 8.61 -33.92
C TRP A 34 -4.27 8.25 -32.79
N MET A 35 -5.51 7.84 -33.13
CA MET A 35 -6.51 7.38 -32.16
C MET A 35 -6.01 6.16 -31.38
N THR A 36 -5.47 5.16 -32.09
CA THR A 36 -4.92 3.95 -31.46
C THR A 36 -3.76 4.26 -30.53
N GLU A 37 -2.83 5.12 -30.94
CA GLU A 37 -1.71 5.56 -30.10
C GLU A 37 -2.19 6.30 -28.84
N LYS A 38 -3.19 7.15 -28.99
CA LYS A 38 -3.79 7.90 -27.88
C LYS A 38 -4.49 6.98 -26.89
N GLU A 39 -5.29 6.05 -27.37
CA GLU A 39 -5.97 5.06 -26.53
C GLU A 39 -4.99 4.16 -25.79
N SER A 40 -3.92 3.71 -26.45
CA SER A 40 -2.88 2.90 -25.82
C SER A 40 -2.14 3.66 -24.72
N LYS A 41 -1.84 4.94 -24.91
CA LYS A 41 -1.23 5.81 -23.91
C LYS A 41 -2.14 6.00 -22.69
N ILE A 42 -3.43 6.22 -22.92
CA ILE A 42 -4.41 6.35 -21.85
C ILE A 42 -4.55 5.04 -21.06
N ALA A 43 -4.67 3.91 -21.75
CA ALA A 43 -4.76 2.58 -21.14
C ALA A 43 -3.49 2.25 -20.31
N ALA A 44 -2.31 2.54 -20.83
CA ALA A 44 -1.05 2.37 -20.12
C ALA A 44 -0.97 3.22 -18.85
N LYS A 45 -1.42 4.47 -18.91
CA LYS A 45 -1.47 5.36 -17.75
C LYS A 45 -2.45 4.89 -16.69
N VAL A 46 -3.64 4.44 -17.09
CA VAL A 46 -4.66 3.89 -16.18
C VAL A 46 -4.15 2.63 -15.49
N SER A 47 -3.54 1.70 -16.24
CA SER A 47 -2.99 0.46 -15.67
C SER A 47 -1.83 0.76 -14.70
N ARG A 48 -0.97 1.73 -15.03
CA ARG A 48 0.12 2.15 -14.14
C ARG A 48 -0.41 2.74 -12.83
N LEU A 49 -1.39 3.63 -12.90
CA LEU A 49 -2.02 4.20 -11.69
C LEU A 49 -2.68 3.13 -10.82
N ALA A 50 -3.36 2.16 -11.44
CA ALA A 50 -3.96 1.04 -10.71
C ALA A 50 -2.90 0.15 -10.04
N THR A 51 -1.78 -0.08 -10.71
CA THR A 51 -0.65 -0.85 -10.16
C THR A 51 0.01 -0.09 -9.01
N ASP A 52 0.24 1.20 -9.17
CA ASP A 52 0.83 2.05 -8.14
C ASP A 52 -0.06 2.12 -6.89
N ALA A 53 -1.38 2.22 -7.07
CA ALA A 53 -2.34 2.19 -5.98
C ALA A 53 -2.30 0.85 -5.21
N LYS A 54 -2.27 -0.28 -5.92
CA LYS A 54 -2.14 -1.60 -5.30
C LYS A 54 -0.81 -1.80 -4.59
N ASN A 55 0.28 -1.28 -5.15
CA ASN A 55 1.59 -1.36 -4.51
C ASN A 55 1.66 -0.50 -3.25
N ALA A 56 1.05 0.69 -3.26
CA ALA A 56 0.93 1.55 -2.09
C ALA A 56 0.11 0.89 -0.98
N GLU A 57 -1.01 0.25 -1.33
CA GLU A 57 -1.84 -0.51 -0.39
C GLU A 57 -1.07 -1.69 0.23
N LYS A 58 -0.36 -2.47 -0.58
CA LYS A 58 0.49 -3.57 -0.08
C LYS A 58 1.61 -3.07 0.83
N ALA A 59 2.24 -1.95 0.49
CA ALA A 59 3.27 -1.36 1.33
C ALA A 59 2.71 -0.86 2.67
N ALA A 60 1.52 -0.26 2.66
CA ALA A 60 0.83 0.15 3.89
C ALA A 60 0.47 -1.05 4.78
N LEU A 61 -0.10 -2.11 4.20
CA LEU A 61 -0.39 -3.35 4.93
C LEU A 61 0.86 -4.01 5.51
N ALA A 62 1.95 -4.05 4.76
CA ALA A 62 3.22 -4.58 5.26
C ALA A 62 3.78 -3.74 6.44
N ALA A 63 3.66 -2.43 6.37
CA ALA A 63 4.05 -1.54 7.45
C ALA A 63 3.18 -1.74 8.70
N GLU A 64 1.87 -1.88 8.53
CA GLU A 64 0.93 -2.14 9.63
C GLU A 64 1.17 -3.50 10.28
N THR A 65 1.41 -4.55 9.51
CA THR A 65 1.73 -5.87 10.05
C THR A 65 3.00 -5.84 10.88
N LYS A 66 4.03 -5.15 10.41
CA LYS A 66 5.28 -4.97 11.14
C LYS A 66 5.08 -4.23 12.47
N VAL A 67 4.34 -3.13 12.45
CA VAL A 67 3.98 -2.39 13.68
C VAL A 67 3.17 -3.26 14.66
N LYS A 68 2.25 -4.07 14.12
CA LYS A 68 1.47 -5.02 14.93
C LYS A 68 2.35 -6.07 15.60
N GLU A 69 3.30 -6.64 14.87
CA GLU A 69 4.25 -7.62 15.39
C GLU A 69 5.16 -7.01 16.46
N ASP A 70 5.71 -5.82 16.21
CA ASP A 70 6.55 -5.09 17.16
C ASP A 70 5.79 -4.78 18.47
N ARG A 71 4.54 -4.34 18.34
CA ARG A 71 3.68 -4.10 19.51
C ARG A 71 3.32 -5.37 20.26
N ALA A 72 3.02 -6.44 19.55
CA ALA A 72 2.73 -7.74 20.16
C ALA A 72 3.95 -8.28 20.93
N ALA A 73 5.13 -8.16 20.36
CA ALA A 73 6.38 -8.53 21.01
C ALA A 73 6.63 -7.69 22.29
N ALA A 74 6.46 -6.38 22.19
CA ALA A 74 6.62 -5.49 23.36
C ALA A 74 5.60 -5.77 24.48
N ILE A 75 4.36 -6.12 24.12
CA ILE A 75 3.33 -6.49 25.10
C ILE A 75 3.66 -7.84 25.74
N ALA A 76 4.12 -8.82 24.95
CA ALA A 76 4.52 -10.13 25.46
C ALA A 76 5.71 -10.02 26.42
N GLU A 77 6.68 -9.17 26.10
CA GLU A 77 7.85 -8.91 26.95
C GLU A 77 7.46 -8.24 28.30
N LYS A 78 6.58 -7.23 28.22
CA LYS A 78 6.05 -6.59 29.42
C LYS A 78 5.24 -7.53 30.30
N LYS A 79 4.44 -8.41 29.67
CA LYS A 79 3.64 -9.41 30.36
C LYS A 79 4.54 -10.43 31.06
N ALA A 80 5.54 -10.95 30.38
CA ALA A 80 6.52 -11.88 30.94
C ALA A 80 7.29 -11.24 32.10
N ALA A 81 7.71 -9.99 31.98
CA ALA A 81 8.38 -9.25 33.06
C ALA A 81 7.45 -9.04 34.25
N ALA A 82 6.19 -8.74 34.04
CA ALA A 82 5.20 -8.58 35.12
C ALA A 82 4.91 -9.92 35.80
N GLU A 83 4.81 -11.01 35.09
CA GLU A 83 4.63 -12.36 35.63
C GLU A 83 5.86 -12.80 36.43
N ALA A 84 7.07 -12.52 35.94
CA ALA A 84 8.31 -12.79 36.68
C ALA A 84 8.41 -11.98 37.95
N ALA A 85 8.08 -10.70 37.93
CA ALA A 85 8.06 -9.84 39.11
C ALA A 85 7.00 -10.29 40.14
N ALA A 86 5.83 -10.71 39.66
CA ALA A 86 4.78 -11.24 40.53
C ALA A 86 5.18 -12.58 41.17
N ALA A 87 5.86 -13.46 40.42
CA ALA A 87 6.39 -14.73 40.93
C ALA A 87 7.49 -14.49 42.00
N GLU A 88 8.37 -13.53 41.74
CA GLU A 88 9.43 -13.15 42.68
C GLU A 88 8.86 -12.53 43.97
N ALA A 89 7.87 -11.68 43.86
CA ALA A 89 7.16 -11.10 45.02
C ALA A 89 6.41 -12.19 45.81
N ALA A 90 5.78 -13.14 45.13
CA ALA A 90 5.13 -14.26 45.80
C ALA A 90 6.14 -15.21 46.51
N ALA A 91 7.30 -15.43 45.91
CA ALA A 91 8.37 -16.21 46.50
C ALA A 91 8.96 -15.52 47.75
N GLN A 92 9.14 -14.21 47.71
CA GLN A 92 9.61 -13.42 48.86
C GLN A 92 8.58 -13.42 49.99
N ALA A 93 7.29 -13.24 49.70
CA ALA A 93 6.22 -13.31 50.68
C ALA A 93 6.13 -14.69 51.34
N ALA A 94 6.27 -15.77 50.58
CA ALA A 94 6.31 -17.13 51.11
C ALA A 94 7.55 -17.40 51.95
N ALA A 95 8.70 -16.82 51.64
CA ALA A 95 9.91 -16.93 52.41
C ALA A 95 9.83 -16.15 53.77
N GLU A 96 9.18 -14.99 53.73
CA GLU A 96 8.92 -14.19 54.98
C GLU A 96 7.94 -14.92 55.89
N GLU A 97 6.86 -15.49 55.35
CA GLU A 97 5.88 -16.28 56.08
C GLU A 97 6.52 -17.55 56.70
N GLY A 98 7.37 -18.22 55.95
CA GLY A 98 8.15 -19.38 56.42
C GLY A 98 9.16 -19.02 57.52
N ALA A 99 9.82 -17.86 57.45
CA ALA A 99 10.73 -17.35 58.45
C ALA A 99 10.01 -16.95 59.74
N GLU A 100 8.84 -16.34 59.65
CA GLU A 100 8.00 -15.97 60.76
C GLU A 100 7.44 -17.19 61.49
N ALA A 101 7.05 -18.23 60.77
CA ALA A 101 6.62 -19.52 61.33
C ALA A 101 7.75 -20.29 62.04
N ALA A 102 9.00 -20.12 61.59
CA ALA A 102 10.17 -20.74 62.17
C ALA A 102 10.68 -20.01 63.44
N GLU A 103 10.30 -18.75 63.62
CA GLU A 103 10.69 -17.89 64.77
C GLU A 103 9.75 -17.99 65.95
N THR A 104 8.57 -18.61 65.85
CA THR A 104 7.68 -18.87 66.97
C THR A 104 8.29 -19.94 67.89
N PRO A 105 8.64 -19.58 69.14
CA PRO A 105 9.21 -20.55 70.06
C PRO A 105 8.17 -21.59 70.44
N ALA A 106 8.50 -22.87 70.20
CA ALA A 106 7.72 -23.99 70.69
C ALA A 106 7.89 -24.07 72.19
N GLU A 107 6.88 -23.65 72.94
CA GLU A 107 6.73 -24.04 74.32
C GLU A 107 6.04 -25.40 74.43
#